data_e4dc38f2a8f250f826b2135e9a3a89ee
#
_entry.id   e4dc38f2a8f250f826b2135e9a3a89ee
#
_cell.length_a   1.000
_cell.length_b   1.000
_cell.length_c   1.000
_cell.angle_alpha   90.00
_cell.angle_beta   90.00
_cell.angle_gamma   90.00
#
_symmetry.space_group_name_H-M   'P 1'
#
loop_
_entity.id
_entity.type
_entity.pdbx_description
1 polymer ?
#
loop_
_entity_poly.entity_id
_entity_poly.type
_entity_poly.pdbx_seq_one_letter_code
_entity_poly.pdbx_strand_id
1 'polypeptide(L)'
;MSKILQARLQQYMYQELPHVQAGFRKGTRSRDQIANIRWIIKKARELQENIYFCFIDYAKAFDCVDHHKLWKILQEMGIPDHLTCLLRNLYAGQEATVRTGHGMTDWSNRETSTSRLYIVTLLI
;
A
#
# COMPACT_ATOMS: atom_id res chain seq x y z
N MET A 1 11.87 -4.78 -14.64
CA MET A 1 12.38 -3.57 -13.95
C MET A 1 11.65 -3.30 -12.64
N SER A 2 10.32 -3.35 -12.56
CA SER A 2 9.54 -3.11 -11.33
C SER A 2 9.88 -4.03 -10.16
N LYS A 3 10.08 -5.34 -10.38
CA LYS A 3 10.44 -6.31 -9.32
C LYS A 3 11.78 -6.01 -8.63
N ILE A 4 12.77 -5.51 -9.39
CA ILE A 4 14.08 -5.14 -8.83
C ILE A 4 13.93 -3.90 -7.96
N LEU A 5 13.20 -2.91 -8.43
CA LEU A 5 12.92 -1.69 -7.68
C LEU A 5 12.11 -2.00 -6.41
N GLN A 6 11.09 -2.84 -6.53
CA GLN A 6 10.30 -3.33 -5.39
C GLN A 6 11.19 -4.00 -4.32
N ALA A 7 12.07 -4.93 -4.73
CA ALA A 7 12.96 -5.62 -3.79
C ALA A 7 13.91 -4.66 -3.05
N ARG A 8 14.42 -3.63 -3.74
CA ARG A 8 15.27 -2.61 -3.12
C ARG A 8 14.50 -1.73 -2.15
N LEU A 9 13.30 -1.28 -2.51
CA LEU A 9 12.45 -0.46 -1.65
C LEU A 9 11.98 -1.22 -0.40
N GLN A 10 11.65 -2.50 -0.54
CA GLN A 10 11.22 -3.33 0.58
C GLN A 10 12.24 -3.38 1.72
N GLN A 11 13.54 -3.32 1.43
CA GLN A 11 14.58 -3.33 2.46
C GLN A 11 14.47 -2.11 3.39
N TYR A 12 14.19 -0.94 2.84
CA TYR A 12 13.99 0.29 3.62
C TYR A 12 12.64 0.30 4.32
N MET A 13 11.58 -0.05 3.60
CA MET A 13 10.21 -0.02 4.13
C MET A 13 10.01 -0.95 5.32
N TYR A 14 10.61 -2.15 5.31
CA TYR A 14 10.45 -3.09 6.43
C TYR A 14 11.11 -2.62 7.73
N GLN A 15 12.11 -1.76 7.66
CA GLN A 15 12.75 -1.18 8.85
C GLN A 15 11.87 -0.10 9.49
N GLU A 16 11.13 0.65 8.68
CA GLU A 16 10.32 1.78 9.10
C GLU A 16 8.87 1.41 9.43
N LEU A 17 8.36 0.28 8.87
CA LEU A 17 6.98 -0.13 9.12
C LEU A 17 6.78 -0.57 10.57
N PRO A 18 5.79 0.00 11.28
CA PRO A 18 5.46 -0.40 12.65
C PRO A 18 5.15 -1.90 12.74
N HIS A 19 5.54 -2.53 13.84
CA HIS A 19 5.25 -3.96 14.06
C HIS A 19 3.76 -4.31 14.07
N VAL A 20 2.92 -3.35 14.39
CA VAL A 20 1.45 -3.50 14.39
C VAL A 20 0.86 -3.54 12.99
N GLN A 21 1.60 -3.09 11.97
CA GLN A 21 1.17 -3.16 10.58
C GLN A 21 1.20 -4.61 10.10
N ALA A 22 0.02 -5.17 9.85
CA ALA A 22 -0.11 -6.54 9.33
C ALA A 22 -0.37 -6.60 7.83
N GLY A 23 -1.05 -5.60 7.28
CA GLY A 23 -1.34 -5.52 5.85
C GLY A 23 -0.09 -5.29 5.01
N PHE A 24 -0.02 -5.96 3.86
CA PHE A 24 1.07 -5.82 2.87
C PHE A 24 2.48 -6.14 3.39
N ARG A 25 2.57 -6.90 4.47
CA ARG A 25 3.84 -7.34 5.07
C ARG A 25 4.09 -8.81 4.79
N LYS A 26 5.29 -9.14 4.31
CA LYS A 26 5.68 -10.53 4.04
C LYS A 26 5.65 -11.36 5.33
N GLY A 27 5.00 -12.50 5.28
CA GLY A 27 4.89 -13.43 6.44
C GLY A 27 3.68 -13.18 7.34
N THR A 28 2.95 -12.09 7.19
CA THR A 28 1.69 -11.84 7.91
C THR A 28 0.51 -12.33 7.08
N ARG A 29 -0.45 -12.97 7.75
CA ARG A 29 -1.66 -13.51 7.11
C ARG A 29 -2.91 -12.93 7.77
N SER A 30 -3.97 -12.74 7.00
CA SER A 30 -5.27 -12.31 7.54
C SER A 30 -5.78 -13.25 8.62
N ARG A 31 -5.48 -14.56 8.50
CA ARG A 31 -5.82 -15.57 9.51
C ARG A 31 -5.18 -15.26 10.87
N ASP A 32 -3.94 -14.78 10.89
CA ASP A 32 -3.23 -14.46 12.13
C ASP A 32 -3.88 -13.26 12.82
N GLN A 33 -4.32 -12.26 12.04
CA GLN A 33 -5.04 -11.10 12.56
C GLN A 33 -6.43 -11.46 13.12
N ILE A 34 -7.13 -12.39 12.47
CA ILE A 34 -8.39 -12.91 12.98
C ILE A 34 -8.15 -13.67 14.30
N ALA A 35 -7.07 -14.44 14.39
CA ALA A 35 -6.70 -15.14 15.63
C ALA A 35 -6.39 -14.16 16.76
N ASN A 36 -5.68 -13.07 16.48
CA ASN A 36 -5.39 -12.01 17.45
C ASN A 36 -6.68 -11.36 17.99
N ILE A 37 -7.61 -11.01 17.12
CA ILE A 37 -8.90 -10.44 17.53
C ILE A 37 -9.69 -11.45 18.40
N ARG A 38 -9.75 -12.71 17.99
CA ARG A 38 -10.41 -13.76 18.77
C ARG A 38 -9.77 -13.93 20.15
N TRP A 39 -8.44 -13.86 20.23
CA TRP A 39 -7.72 -13.93 21.50
C TRP A 39 -8.06 -12.76 22.41
N ILE A 40 -8.10 -11.52 21.86
CA ILE A 40 -8.49 -10.32 22.61
C ILE A 40 -9.91 -10.47 23.16
N ILE A 41 -10.86 -10.90 22.32
CA ILE A 41 -12.25 -11.13 22.75
C ILE A 41 -12.32 -12.17 23.88
N LYS A 42 -11.57 -13.26 23.76
CA LYS A 42 -11.52 -14.30 24.79
C LYS A 42 -10.98 -13.73 26.09
N LYS A 43 -9.88 -12.98 26.05
CA LYS A 43 -9.28 -12.35 27.22
C LYS A 43 -10.21 -11.35 27.91
N ALA A 44 -10.87 -10.52 27.15
CA ALA A 44 -11.85 -9.57 27.71
C ALA A 44 -13.00 -10.29 28.42
N ARG A 45 -13.49 -11.41 27.88
CA ARG A 45 -14.51 -12.23 28.54
C ARG A 45 -14.01 -12.88 29.84
N GLU A 46 -12.77 -13.40 29.84
CA GLU A 46 -12.15 -13.97 31.03
C GLU A 46 -12.01 -12.94 32.16
N LEU A 47 -11.69 -11.70 31.81
CA LEU A 47 -11.50 -10.59 32.75
C LEU A 47 -12.80 -9.83 33.07
N GLN A 48 -13.90 -10.18 32.42
CA GLN A 48 -15.19 -9.47 32.49
C GLN A 48 -15.10 -7.98 32.12
N GLU A 49 -14.16 -7.64 31.22
CA GLU A 49 -13.94 -6.29 30.73
C GLU A 49 -14.69 -6.05 29.42
N ASN A 50 -15.28 -4.86 29.31
CA ASN A 50 -15.94 -4.44 28.08
C ASN A 50 -14.90 -3.96 27.06
N ILE A 51 -14.93 -4.50 25.85
CA ILE A 51 -14.10 -4.04 24.73
C ILE A 51 -14.98 -3.52 23.60
N TYR A 52 -14.48 -2.49 22.92
CA TYR A 52 -15.12 -1.89 21.77
C TYR A 52 -14.19 -1.96 20.58
N PHE A 53 -14.71 -2.40 19.44
CA PHE A 53 -13.97 -2.45 18.18
C PHE A 53 -14.50 -1.37 17.24
N CYS A 54 -13.59 -0.62 16.64
CA CYS A 54 -13.89 0.28 15.53
C CYS A 54 -13.15 -0.21 14.29
N PHE A 55 -13.88 -0.48 13.21
CA PHE A 55 -13.31 -0.87 11.93
C PHE A 55 -13.44 0.31 10.97
N ILE A 56 -12.29 0.75 10.44
CA ILE A 56 -12.22 1.85 9.48
C ILE A 56 -11.81 1.28 8.13
N ASP A 57 -12.68 1.39 7.16
CA ASP A 57 -12.43 1.01 5.77
C ASP A 57 -12.36 2.25 4.89
N TYR A 58 -11.26 2.40 4.16
CA TYR A 58 -11.06 3.55 3.27
C TYR A 58 -11.59 3.23 1.88
N ALA A 59 -12.62 3.92 1.47
CA ALA A 59 -13.07 3.88 0.08
C ALA A 59 -11.95 4.43 -0.83
N LYS A 60 -11.50 3.62 -1.78
CA LYS A 60 -10.46 4.00 -2.75
C LYS A 60 -9.15 4.49 -2.12
N ALA A 61 -8.66 3.81 -1.08
CA ALA A 61 -7.44 4.18 -0.36
C ALA A 61 -6.24 4.48 -1.28
N PHE A 62 -6.03 3.66 -2.31
CA PHE A 62 -4.92 3.84 -3.26
C PHE A 62 -5.17 4.97 -4.26
N ASP A 63 -6.42 5.28 -4.53
CA ASP A 63 -6.82 6.31 -5.49
C ASP A 63 -6.67 7.72 -4.93
N CYS A 64 -6.65 7.84 -3.61
CA CYS A 64 -6.58 9.10 -2.89
C CYS A 64 -5.16 9.46 -2.43
N VAL A 65 -4.14 8.73 -2.90
CA VAL A 65 -2.75 9.01 -2.51
C VAL A 65 -2.24 10.28 -3.19
N ASP A 66 -1.87 11.26 -2.37
CA ASP A 66 -1.18 12.46 -2.82
C ASP A 66 0.30 12.11 -3.10
N HIS A 67 0.70 12.17 -4.36
CA HIS A 67 2.06 11.83 -4.76
C HIS A 67 3.12 12.75 -4.16
N HIS A 68 2.84 14.04 -3.98
CA HIS A 68 3.81 14.96 -3.38
C HIS A 68 4.10 14.58 -1.93
N LYS A 69 3.05 14.24 -1.18
CA LYS A 69 3.20 13.73 0.19
C LYS A 69 3.90 12.39 0.22
N LEU A 70 3.59 11.50 -0.73
CA LEU A 70 4.25 10.20 -0.84
C LEU A 70 5.76 10.36 -1.01
N TRP A 71 6.21 11.23 -1.92
CA TRP A 71 7.64 11.46 -2.14
C TRP A 71 8.34 11.99 -0.90
N LYS A 72 7.69 12.89 -0.17
CA LYS A 72 8.20 13.44 1.08
C LYS A 72 8.36 12.34 2.14
N ILE A 73 7.34 11.52 2.33
CA ILE A 73 7.38 10.39 3.27
C ILE A 73 8.51 9.42 2.92
N LEU A 74 8.68 9.07 1.64
CA LEU A 74 9.76 8.17 1.22
C LEU A 74 11.14 8.73 1.55
N GLN A 75 11.34 10.05 1.40
CA GLN A 75 12.58 10.72 1.80
C GLN A 75 12.75 10.71 3.33
N GLU A 76 11.71 10.98 4.10
CA GLU A 76 11.73 10.92 5.56
C GLU A 76 12.05 9.50 6.09
N MET A 77 11.62 8.46 5.37
CA MET A 77 11.98 7.05 5.63
C MET A 77 13.43 6.71 5.25
N GLY A 78 14.23 7.67 4.81
CA GLY A 78 15.62 7.44 4.43
C GLY A 78 15.82 6.69 3.12
N ILE A 79 14.80 6.63 2.26
CA ILE A 79 14.95 6.03 0.93
C ILE A 79 15.84 6.93 0.07
N PRO A 80 16.91 6.38 -0.54
CA PRO A 80 17.83 7.14 -1.35
C PRO A 80 17.15 7.91 -2.49
N ASP A 81 17.61 9.14 -2.72
CA ASP A 81 17.01 10.05 -3.73
C ASP A 81 16.95 9.44 -5.13
N HIS A 82 17.95 8.64 -5.52
CA HIS A 82 17.95 7.99 -6.83
C HIS A 82 16.79 7.00 -7.00
N LEU A 83 16.37 6.28 -5.92
CA LEU A 83 15.22 5.39 -5.95
C LEU A 83 13.91 6.17 -5.99
N THR A 84 13.81 7.24 -5.22
CA THR A 84 12.65 8.15 -5.24
C THR A 84 12.49 8.83 -6.59
N CYS A 85 13.60 9.23 -7.22
CA CYS A 85 13.60 9.80 -8.56
C CYS A 85 13.15 8.77 -9.62
N LEU A 86 13.63 7.52 -9.54
CA LEU A 86 13.18 6.45 -10.42
C LEU A 86 11.68 6.17 -10.28
N LEU A 87 11.16 6.16 -9.04
CA LEU A 87 9.73 6.04 -8.81
C LEU A 87 8.97 7.21 -9.44
N ARG A 88 9.39 8.43 -9.17
CA ARG A 88 8.76 9.64 -9.71
C ARG A 88 8.71 9.60 -11.24
N ASN A 89 9.80 9.17 -11.88
CA ASN A 89 9.86 9.03 -13.34
C ASN A 89 8.94 7.90 -13.86
N LEU A 90 8.77 6.82 -13.09
CA LEU A 90 7.81 5.77 -13.44
C LEU A 90 6.36 6.26 -13.38
N TYR A 91 6.06 7.21 -12.51
CA TYR A 91 4.72 7.81 -12.39
C TYR A 91 4.49 8.95 -13.38
N ALA A 92 5.56 9.61 -13.84
CA ALA A 92 5.47 10.67 -14.82
C ALA A 92 5.18 10.11 -16.22
N GLY A 93 4.13 10.59 -16.85
CA GLY A 93 3.81 10.26 -18.25
C GLY A 93 3.29 8.84 -18.48
N GLN A 94 2.76 8.19 -17.44
CA GLN A 94 2.12 6.88 -17.64
C GLN A 94 0.78 7.03 -18.34
N GLU A 95 0.58 6.22 -19.37
CA GLU A 95 -0.68 6.06 -20.08
C GLU A 95 -1.20 4.63 -19.85
N ALA A 96 -2.50 4.48 -19.63
CA ALA A 96 -3.12 3.20 -19.49
C ALA A 96 -4.20 3.02 -20.57
N THR A 97 -4.13 1.92 -21.27
CA THR A 97 -5.17 1.51 -22.22
C THR A 97 -5.88 0.27 -21.68
N VAL A 98 -7.20 0.25 -21.77
CA VAL A 98 -8.01 -0.90 -21.40
C VAL A 98 -8.47 -1.60 -22.67
N ARG A 99 -8.13 -2.88 -22.80
CA ARG A 99 -8.62 -3.73 -23.89
C ARG A 99 -9.99 -4.27 -23.51
N THR A 100 -11.01 -3.82 -24.21
CA THR A 100 -12.38 -4.36 -24.10
C THR A 100 -12.68 -5.31 -25.25
N GLY A 101 -13.74 -6.10 -25.15
CA GLY A 101 -14.19 -6.95 -26.25
C GLY A 101 -14.59 -6.19 -27.53
N HIS A 102 -14.76 -4.88 -27.44
CA HIS A 102 -15.13 -3.98 -28.54
C HIS A 102 -13.99 -3.10 -29.07
N GLY A 103 -12.77 -3.26 -28.56
CA GLY A 103 -11.59 -2.51 -28.99
C GLY A 103 -10.76 -1.96 -27.83
N MET A 104 -9.74 -1.18 -28.16
CA MET A 104 -8.94 -0.44 -27.18
C MET A 104 -9.59 0.91 -26.89
N THR A 105 -9.68 1.26 -25.63
CA THR A 105 -10.11 2.60 -25.22
C THR A 105 -8.88 3.47 -25.02
N ASP A 106 -8.83 4.64 -25.69
CA ASP A 106 -7.85 5.66 -25.38
C ASP A 106 -8.21 6.31 -24.05
N TRP A 107 -7.38 6.08 -23.07
CA TRP A 107 -7.47 6.79 -21.80
C TRP A 107 -6.52 7.99 -21.85
N SER A 108 -7.10 9.15 -22.18
CA SER A 108 -6.39 10.40 -22.02
C SER A 108 -6.11 10.67 -20.53
N ASN A 109 -4.87 10.97 -20.27
CA ASN A 109 -4.25 11.44 -19.05
C ASN A 109 -5.21 12.18 -18.09
N ARG A 110 -5.77 11.47 -17.14
CA ARG A 110 -6.14 12.07 -15.87
C ARG A 110 -5.14 11.56 -14.85
N GLU A 111 -4.41 12.48 -14.24
CA GLU A 111 -3.32 12.26 -13.28
C GLU A 111 -3.60 11.28 -12.14
N THR A 112 -4.79 10.71 -12.11
CA THR A 112 -5.30 9.92 -10.98
C THR A 112 -5.46 8.43 -11.23
N SER A 113 -5.47 7.94 -12.48
CA SER A 113 -5.87 6.53 -12.70
C SER A 113 -4.73 5.52 -12.87
N THR A 114 -3.59 5.95 -13.38
CA THR A 114 -2.50 5.03 -13.72
C THR A 114 -1.52 4.80 -12.57
N SER A 115 -1.41 5.76 -11.69
CA SER A 115 -0.64 5.67 -10.44
C SER A 115 -1.13 4.55 -9.51
N ARG A 116 -2.36 4.12 -9.66
CA ARG A 116 -3.05 3.15 -8.81
C ARG A 116 -2.49 1.74 -8.89
N LEU A 117 -2.19 1.28 -10.10
CA LEU A 117 -1.78 -0.10 -10.35
C LEU A 117 -0.39 -0.41 -9.79
N TYR A 118 0.52 0.57 -9.78
CA TYR A 118 1.90 0.34 -9.35
C TYR A 118 2.11 0.51 -7.84
N ILE A 119 1.37 1.40 -7.18
CA ILE A 119 1.41 1.47 -5.70
C ILE A 119 0.91 0.17 -5.11
N VAL A 120 -0.19 -0.39 -5.64
CA VAL A 120 -0.69 -1.70 -5.21
C VAL A 120 0.36 -2.79 -5.41
N THR A 121 1.08 -2.79 -6.53
CA THR A 121 2.12 -3.78 -6.82
C THR A 121 3.39 -3.57 -5.98
N LEU A 122 3.68 -2.33 -5.53
CA LEU A 122 4.81 -2.04 -4.66
C LEU A 122 4.51 -2.29 -3.18
N LEU A 123 3.24 -2.20 -2.78
CA LEU A 123 2.79 -2.43 -1.40
C LEU A 123 2.33 -3.86 -1.14
N ILE A 124 2.12 -4.69 -2.17
CA ILE A 124 1.84 -6.11 -2.11
C ILE A 124 3.14 -6.91 -2.29
#